data_954a8b9fc394192779725cfe4466dc95
#
_entry.id   954a8b9fc394192779725cfe4466dc95
#
_cell.length_a   1.000
_cell.length_b   1.000
_cell.length_c   1.000
_cell.angle_alpha   90.00
_cell.angle_beta   90.00
_cell.angle_gamma   90.00
#
_symmetry.space_group_name_H-M   'P 1'
#
loop_
_entity.id
_entity.type
_entity.pdbx_description
1 polymer ?
#
loop_
_entity_poly.entity_id
_entity_poly.type
_entity_poly.pdbx_seq_one_letter_code
_entity_poly.pdbx_strand_id
1 'polypeptide(L)'
;MHSLFNLNVSRPVVQQRGISLVIVMIFLVILSVLGISAMQSSTLGSRVARNEADRSLAFQAAEAALRDGELDVKNLKADNSACVPAALGCRIESINRGDGFGAACTLVLCDSRAFATPVWEAASRWTTAGTSVAYGTYTAAVALPVVGQQPRYILEYFPLGDSVIYRITAVGFGANTSTQVMLQSSVKAPPV
;
A
#
# COMPACT_ATOMS: atom_id res chain seq x y z
N MET A 1 -30.95 -18.92 -97.22
CA MET A 1 -31.52 -17.67 -96.64
C MET A 1 -31.62 -17.85 -95.14
N HIS A 2 -30.61 -17.42 -94.41
CA HIS A 2 -30.65 -17.32 -92.95
C HIS A 2 -30.13 -15.94 -92.56
N SER A 3 -31.03 -15.08 -92.13
CA SER A 3 -30.70 -13.78 -91.59
C SER A 3 -30.39 -13.94 -90.13
N LEU A 4 -29.11 -13.66 -89.70
CA LEU A 4 -28.69 -13.61 -88.33
C LEU A 4 -28.99 -12.20 -87.77
N PHE A 5 -29.96 -12.18 -86.86
CA PHE A 5 -30.28 -10.98 -86.08
C PHE A 5 -29.24 -10.77 -85.03
N ASN A 6 -28.39 -9.73 -85.17
CA ASN A 6 -27.39 -9.33 -84.21
C ASN A 6 -28.00 -8.37 -83.19
N LEU A 7 -28.39 -8.86 -81.99
CA LEU A 7 -28.90 -8.04 -80.92
C LEU A 7 -27.73 -7.40 -80.18
N ASN A 8 -27.43 -6.18 -80.48
CA ASN A 8 -26.44 -5.37 -79.77
C ASN A 8 -27.04 -4.87 -78.43
N VAL A 9 -26.83 -5.60 -77.35
CA VAL A 9 -27.22 -5.21 -75.98
C VAL A 9 -26.20 -4.21 -75.44
N SER A 10 -26.49 -2.93 -75.57
CA SER A 10 -25.73 -1.87 -74.91
C SER A 10 -26.04 -1.89 -73.43
N ARG A 11 -25.05 -2.34 -72.63
CA ARG A 11 -25.12 -2.24 -71.17
C ARG A 11 -24.98 -0.78 -70.73
N PRO A 12 -25.89 -0.22 -69.90
CA PRO A 12 -25.73 1.12 -69.40
C PRO A 12 -24.50 1.16 -68.47
N VAL A 13 -23.53 2.01 -68.80
CA VAL A 13 -22.40 2.32 -67.89
C VAL A 13 -22.94 3.17 -66.76
N VAL A 14 -23.15 2.56 -65.62
CA VAL A 14 -23.52 3.28 -64.39
C VAL A 14 -22.30 4.11 -64.00
N GLN A 15 -22.39 5.43 -64.23
CA GLN A 15 -21.40 6.37 -63.72
C GLN A 15 -21.38 6.33 -62.19
N GLN A 16 -20.37 5.71 -61.61
CA GLN A 16 -20.10 5.76 -60.14
C GLN A 16 -19.71 7.20 -59.79
N ARG A 17 -20.62 7.95 -59.26
CA ARG A 17 -20.41 9.28 -58.70
C ARG A 17 -19.86 9.16 -57.29
N GLY A 18 -18.64 9.69 -57.06
CA GLY A 18 -17.99 10.25 -55.88
C GLY A 18 -18.38 9.88 -54.44
N ILE A 19 -19.40 9.06 -54.18
CA ILE A 19 -19.86 8.63 -52.87
C ILE A 19 -18.84 7.77 -52.13
N SER A 20 -18.00 7.04 -52.85
CA SER A 20 -16.96 6.18 -52.30
C SER A 20 -15.95 6.97 -51.45
N LEU A 21 -15.55 8.16 -51.85
CA LEU A 21 -14.60 9.01 -51.13
C LEU A 21 -15.16 9.48 -49.77
N VAL A 22 -16.46 9.84 -49.75
CA VAL A 22 -17.13 10.28 -48.52
C VAL A 22 -17.26 9.13 -47.53
N ILE A 23 -17.59 7.93 -47.99
CA ILE A 23 -17.66 6.73 -47.14
C ILE A 23 -16.29 6.41 -46.52
N VAL A 24 -15.21 6.47 -47.32
CA VAL A 24 -13.84 6.24 -46.83
C VAL A 24 -13.44 7.30 -45.80
N MET A 25 -13.78 8.57 -46.01
CA MET A 25 -13.51 9.62 -45.02
C MET A 25 -14.25 9.40 -43.70
N ILE A 26 -15.54 9.01 -43.77
CA ILE A 26 -16.27 8.68 -42.54
C ILE A 26 -15.65 7.49 -41.80
N PHE A 27 -15.29 6.43 -42.54
CA PHE A 27 -14.60 5.27 -41.93
C PHE A 27 -13.27 5.64 -41.28
N LEU A 28 -12.47 6.48 -41.92
CA LEU A 28 -11.20 6.94 -41.35
C LEU A 28 -11.41 7.75 -40.05
N VAL A 29 -12.41 8.61 -40.01
CA VAL A 29 -12.76 9.36 -38.80
C VAL A 29 -13.22 8.42 -37.69
N ILE A 30 -14.08 7.45 -37.97
CA ILE A 30 -14.54 6.46 -36.96
C ILE A 30 -13.36 5.65 -36.43
N LEU A 31 -12.49 5.13 -37.31
CA LEU A 31 -11.30 4.36 -36.90
C LEU A 31 -10.33 5.19 -36.07
N SER A 32 -10.14 6.48 -36.41
CA SER A 32 -9.29 7.40 -35.66
C SER A 32 -9.84 7.62 -34.24
N VAL A 33 -11.13 7.84 -34.08
CA VAL A 33 -11.78 8.02 -32.77
C VAL A 33 -11.68 6.74 -31.93
N LEU A 34 -11.91 5.58 -32.52
CA LEU A 34 -11.74 4.29 -31.84
C LEU A 34 -10.30 4.05 -31.41
N GLY A 35 -9.32 4.39 -32.24
CA GLY A 35 -7.90 4.28 -31.93
C GLY A 35 -7.48 5.15 -30.74
N ILE A 36 -7.95 6.41 -30.71
CA ILE A 36 -7.66 7.33 -29.58
C ILE A 36 -8.31 6.81 -28.27
N SER A 37 -9.54 6.33 -28.34
CA SER A 37 -10.25 5.76 -27.17
C SER A 37 -9.52 4.54 -26.60
N ALA A 38 -8.99 3.66 -27.44
CA ALA A 38 -8.22 2.50 -27.03
C ALA A 38 -6.91 2.89 -26.30
N MET A 39 -6.20 3.92 -26.77
CA MET A 39 -4.98 4.42 -26.14
C MET A 39 -5.27 5.03 -24.76
N GLN A 40 -6.34 5.80 -24.61
CA GLN A 40 -6.72 6.38 -23.32
C GLN A 40 -7.04 5.30 -22.27
N SER A 41 -7.74 4.26 -22.66
CA SER A 41 -8.07 3.14 -21.77
C SER A 41 -6.81 2.41 -21.28
N SER A 42 -5.82 2.20 -22.13
CA SER A 42 -4.55 1.55 -21.80
C SER A 42 -3.72 2.38 -20.80
N THR A 43 -3.66 3.72 -20.98
CA THR A 43 -2.89 4.59 -20.07
C THR A 43 -3.54 4.70 -18.69
N LEU A 44 -4.87 4.73 -18.61
CA LEU A 44 -5.59 4.71 -17.34
C LEU A 44 -5.36 3.38 -16.61
N GLY A 45 -5.45 2.26 -17.30
CA GLY A 45 -5.19 0.94 -16.73
C GLY A 45 -3.79 0.82 -16.12
N SER A 46 -2.76 1.34 -16.79
CA SER A 46 -1.39 1.30 -16.28
C SER A 46 -1.19 2.18 -15.04
N ARG A 47 -1.87 3.33 -14.95
CA ARG A 47 -1.81 4.20 -13.77
C ARG A 47 -2.49 3.54 -12.56
N VAL A 48 -3.66 2.94 -12.77
CA VAL A 48 -4.38 2.21 -11.72
C VAL A 48 -3.53 1.04 -11.21
N ALA A 49 -2.94 0.24 -12.12
CA ALA A 49 -2.09 -0.88 -11.74
C ALA A 49 -0.86 -0.45 -10.92
N ARG A 50 -0.23 0.67 -11.27
CA ARG A 50 0.90 1.21 -10.49
C ARG A 50 0.48 1.67 -9.10
N ASN A 51 -0.65 2.37 -8.99
CA ASN A 51 -1.16 2.83 -7.69
C ASN A 51 -1.54 1.64 -6.80
N GLU A 52 -2.13 0.59 -7.38
CA GLU A 52 -2.48 -0.62 -6.64
C GLU A 52 -1.23 -1.39 -6.19
N ALA A 53 -0.21 -1.49 -7.06
CA ALA A 53 1.07 -2.10 -6.69
C ALA A 53 1.75 -1.33 -5.54
N ASP A 54 1.75 0.01 -5.59
CA ASP A 54 2.33 0.86 -4.55
C ASP A 54 1.56 0.73 -3.22
N ARG A 55 0.22 0.66 -3.29
CA ARG A 55 -0.61 0.41 -2.11
C ARG A 55 -0.39 -0.98 -1.52
N SER A 56 -0.24 -2.00 -2.36
CA SER A 56 0.08 -3.36 -1.92
C SER A 56 1.44 -3.42 -1.22
N LEU A 57 2.44 -2.68 -1.74
CA LEU A 57 3.74 -2.55 -1.10
C LEU A 57 3.63 -1.88 0.28
N ALA A 58 2.87 -0.77 0.38
CA ALA A 58 2.62 -0.10 1.65
C ALA A 58 1.91 -1.02 2.66
N PHE A 59 0.97 -1.84 2.20
CA PHE A 59 0.28 -2.82 3.05
C PHE A 59 1.25 -3.88 3.59
N GLN A 60 2.09 -4.47 2.74
CA GLN A 60 3.10 -5.45 3.15
C GLN A 60 4.12 -4.83 4.12
N ALA A 61 4.52 -3.58 3.88
CA ALA A 61 5.39 -2.85 4.80
C ALA A 61 4.73 -2.63 6.17
N ALA A 62 3.43 -2.29 6.21
CA ALA A 62 2.67 -2.14 7.45
C ALA A 62 2.55 -3.47 8.20
N GLU A 63 2.29 -4.59 7.51
CA GLU A 63 2.29 -5.93 8.11
C GLU A 63 3.65 -6.31 8.69
N ALA A 64 4.73 -6.00 7.98
CA ALA A 64 6.07 -6.23 8.48
C ALA A 64 6.32 -5.46 9.79
N ALA A 65 5.90 -4.17 9.86
CA ALA A 65 6.03 -3.37 11.07
C ALA A 65 5.11 -3.84 12.20
N LEU A 66 3.91 -4.35 11.92
CA LEU A 66 3.08 -4.99 12.92
C LEU A 66 3.78 -6.21 13.53
N ARG A 67 4.34 -7.06 12.69
CA ARG A 67 5.09 -8.23 13.13
C ARG A 67 6.32 -7.84 13.95
N ASP A 68 7.03 -6.80 13.54
CA ASP A 68 8.16 -6.23 14.27
C ASP A 68 7.74 -5.75 15.66
N GLY A 69 6.62 -5.00 15.76
CA GLY A 69 6.05 -4.56 17.03
C GLY A 69 5.59 -5.73 17.92
N GLU A 70 5.07 -6.82 17.35
CA GLU A 70 4.73 -8.03 18.11
C GLU A 70 5.96 -8.74 18.69
N LEU A 71 7.05 -8.77 17.95
CA LEU A 71 8.32 -9.31 18.43
C LEU A 71 8.93 -8.43 19.53
N ASP A 72 8.88 -7.11 19.33
CA ASP A 72 9.35 -6.14 20.32
C ASP A 72 8.60 -6.29 21.67
N VAL A 73 7.25 -6.39 21.64
CA VAL A 73 6.45 -6.62 22.85
C VAL A 73 6.80 -7.95 23.53
N LYS A 74 7.20 -8.95 22.79
CA LYS A 74 7.62 -10.27 23.30
C LYS A 74 9.10 -10.31 23.69
N ASN A 75 9.83 -9.21 23.55
CA ASN A 75 11.27 -9.12 23.75
C ASN A 75 12.05 -10.14 22.89
N LEU A 76 11.65 -10.25 21.61
CA LEU A 76 12.28 -11.14 20.65
C LEU A 76 12.90 -10.36 19.49
N LYS A 77 13.95 -10.90 18.92
CA LYS A 77 14.54 -10.44 17.66
C LYS A 77 13.79 -11.00 16.46
N ALA A 78 14.09 -10.48 15.27
CA ALA A 78 13.51 -10.93 14.02
C ALA A 78 13.74 -12.42 13.72
N ASP A 79 14.82 -13.01 14.24
CA ASP A 79 15.13 -14.44 14.16
C ASP A 79 14.46 -15.28 15.27
N ASN A 80 13.57 -14.68 16.07
CA ASN A 80 12.91 -15.23 17.25
C ASN A 80 13.85 -15.59 18.41
N SER A 81 15.10 -15.18 18.41
CA SER A 81 15.96 -15.27 19.58
C SER A 81 15.55 -14.22 20.63
N ALA A 82 15.83 -14.51 21.91
CA ALA A 82 15.53 -13.58 22.98
C ALA A 82 16.36 -12.30 22.86
N CYS A 83 15.71 -11.16 23.06
CA CYS A 83 16.36 -9.87 23.14
C CYS A 83 16.98 -9.71 24.53
N VAL A 84 18.31 -9.55 24.58
CA VAL A 84 19.00 -9.22 25.80
C VAL A 84 18.95 -7.70 25.97
N PRO A 85 18.50 -7.16 27.12
CA PRO A 85 18.44 -5.73 27.36
C PRO A 85 19.77 -5.02 27.04
N ALA A 86 19.65 -3.86 26.41
CA ALA A 86 20.78 -3.04 25.94
C ALA A 86 21.70 -3.69 24.89
N ALA A 87 21.40 -4.90 24.42
CA ALA A 87 22.12 -5.46 23.27
C ALA A 87 21.74 -4.71 21.98
N LEU A 88 22.63 -4.76 20.98
CA LEU A 88 22.37 -4.13 19.68
C LEU A 88 21.07 -4.64 19.06
N GLY A 89 20.18 -3.72 18.70
CA GLY A 89 18.87 -4.02 18.16
C GLY A 89 17.88 -4.53 19.20
N CYS A 90 18.09 -4.25 20.49
CA CYS A 90 17.16 -4.53 21.56
C CYS A 90 16.87 -3.27 22.39
N ARG A 91 15.76 -3.25 23.11
CA ARG A 91 15.45 -2.18 24.06
C ARG A 91 16.49 -2.16 25.21
N ILE A 92 16.65 -0.99 25.84
CA ILE A 92 17.48 -0.84 27.04
C ILE A 92 16.94 -1.70 28.17
N GLU A 93 15.60 -1.76 28.30
CA GLU A 93 14.88 -2.58 29.26
C GLU A 93 13.83 -3.41 28.53
N SER A 94 13.61 -4.64 28.99
CA SER A 94 12.56 -5.52 28.46
C SER A 94 11.17 -4.95 28.76
N ILE A 95 10.26 -5.07 27.80
CA ILE A 95 8.84 -4.76 28.05
C ILE A 95 8.28 -5.82 28.98
N ASN A 96 7.79 -5.39 30.15
CA ASN A 96 7.18 -6.26 31.14
C ASN A 96 5.88 -5.63 31.65
N ARG A 97 4.73 -6.25 31.37
CA ARG A 97 3.38 -5.96 31.91
C ARG A 97 3.02 -4.46 32.06
N GLY A 98 3.44 -3.63 31.12
CA GLY A 98 3.16 -2.20 31.13
C GLY A 98 4.22 -1.35 31.83
N ASP A 99 5.29 -1.93 32.33
CA ASP A 99 6.43 -1.16 32.81
C ASP A 99 7.03 -0.33 31.68
N GLY A 100 7.38 0.91 31.98
CA GLY A 100 7.88 1.87 30.98
C GLY A 100 6.80 2.56 30.14
N PHE A 101 5.54 2.13 30.18
CA PHE A 101 4.45 2.81 29.51
C PHE A 101 3.95 4.01 30.30
N GLY A 102 3.76 5.14 29.65
CA GLY A 102 3.31 6.36 30.33
C GLY A 102 2.79 7.44 29.39
N ALA A 103 2.35 8.55 29.99
CA ALA A 103 1.85 9.72 29.25
C ALA A 103 2.94 10.39 28.38
N ALA A 104 4.20 10.28 28.78
CA ALA A 104 5.33 10.82 28.02
C ALA A 104 5.66 10.01 26.76
N CYS A 105 5.13 8.78 26.63
CA CYS A 105 5.46 7.85 25.55
C CYS A 105 6.99 7.64 25.39
N THR A 106 7.72 7.55 26.47
CA THR A 106 9.17 7.35 26.41
C THR A 106 9.50 6.07 25.65
N LEU A 107 10.46 6.12 24.73
CA LEU A 107 10.79 5.00 23.82
C LEU A 107 9.56 4.47 23.04
N VAL A 108 8.57 5.32 22.83
CA VAL A 108 7.31 4.99 22.13
C VAL A 108 6.44 3.96 22.88
N LEU A 109 6.57 3.90 24.20
CA LEU A 109 5.72 3.11 25.10
C LEU A 109 4.64 4.03 25.70
N CYS A 110 3.43 4.01 25.14
CA CYS A 110 2.36 4.93 25.50
C CYS A 110 1.30 4.23 26.37
N ASP A 111 0.92 4.86 27.49
CA ASP A 111 -0.26 4.43 28.24
C ASP A 111 -1.52 5.03 27.61
N SER A 112 -2.39 4.20 27.06
CA SER A 112 -3.61 4.64 26.36
C SER A 112 -4.55 5.48 27.22
N ARG A 113 -4.53 5.28 28.54
CA ARG A 113 -5.38 6.02 29.51
C ARG A 113 -4.95 7.48 29.70
N ALA A 114 -3.72 7.78 29.34
CA ALA A 114 -3.17 9.13 29.49
C ALA A 114 -3.60 10.10 28.38
N PHE A 115 -4.28 9.62 27.35
CA PHE A 115 -4.65 10.37 26.17
C PHE A 115 -6.16 10.39 25.96
N ALA A 116 -6.73 11.59 25.73
CA ALA A 116 -8.15 11.76 25.40
C ALA A 116 -8.48 11.24 23.98
N THR A 117 -7.51 11.32 23.08
CA THR A 117 -7.59 10.81 21.69
C THR A 117 -6.51 9.76 21.49
N PRO A 118 -6.74 8.74 20.65
CA PRO A 118 -5.72 7.72 20.37
C PRO A 118 -4.41 8.32 19.88
N VAL A 119 -3.30 7.84 20.41
CA VAL A 119 -1.95 8.38 20.13
C VAL A 119 -1.60 8.34 18.65
N TRP A 120 -2.07 7.31 17.95
CA TRP A 120 -1.80 7.07 16.54
C TRP A 120 -2.55 8.01 15.56
N GLU A 121 -3.59 8.73 16.01
CA GLU A 121 -4.33 9.69 15.19
C GLU A 121 -3.51 10.95 14.85
N ALA A 122 -2.54 11.28 15.72
CA ALA A 122 -1.70 12.46 15.48
C ALA A 122 -0.70 12.20 14.34
N ALA A 123 -0.89 12.86 13.20
CA ALA A 123 -0.02 12.71 12.01
C ALA A 123 1.46 12.98 12.32
N SER A 124 1.76 13.87 13.28
CA SER A 124 3.13 14.16 13.72
C SER A 124 3.84 12.94 14.31
N ARG A 125 3.11 11.95 14.83
CA ARG A 125 3.70 10.72 15.36
C ARG A 125 4.43 9.91 14.30
N TRP A 126 4.00 10.00 13.06
CA TRP A 126 4.56 9.22 11.94
C TRP A 126 5.68 9.95 11.21
N THR A 127 5.77 11.28 11.39
CA THR A 127 6.74 12.13 10.69
C THR A 127 7.88 12.62 11.57
N THR A 128 7.64 12.75 12.89
CA THR A 128 8.64 13.26 13.84
C THR A 128 9.53 12.10 14.34
N ALA A 129 10.83 12.34 14.37
CA ALA A 129 11.78 11.37 14.91
C ALA A 129 11.51 11.11 16.41
N GLY A 130 11.60 9.86 16.84
CA GLY A 130 11.43 9.46 18.24
C GLY A 130 9.99 9.34 18.72
N THR A 131 8.98 9.66 17.89
CA THR A 131 7.56 9.56 18.26
C THR A 131 6.88 8.28 17.75
N SER A 132 7.54 7.51 16.92
CA SER A 132 7.23 6.15 16.49
C SER A 132 8.52 5.36 16.28
N VAL A 133 8.47 4.05 16.44
CA VAL A 133 9.61 3.14 16.24
C VAL A 133 9.74 2.82 14.76
N ALA A 134 10.94 2.98 14.22
CA ALA A 134 11.24 2.50 12.86
C ALA A 134 11.45 0.98 12.88
N TYR A 135 11.01 0.32 11.81
CA TYR A 135 11.17 -1.12 11.61
C TYR A 135 12.60 -1.58 11.90
N GLY A 136 12.75 -2.67 12.63
CA GLY A 136 14.02 -3.29 12.99
C GLY A 136 14.78 -2.61 14.11
N THR A 137 14.30 -1.48 14.68
CA THR A 137 15.01 -0.74 15.72
C THR A 137 15.25 -1.58 16.97
N TYR A 138 14.26 -2.35 17.40
CA TYR A 138 14.31 -3.15 18.65
C TYR A 138 14.22 -4.66 18.42
N THR A 139 14.33 -5.10 17.18
CA THR A 139 14.28 -6.51 16.80
C THR A 139 15.45 -6.94 15.93
N ALA A 140 16.31 -5.99 15.56
CA ALA A 140 17.40 -6.20 14.60
C ALA A 140 16.92 -6.73 13.22
N ALA A 141 15.67 -6.48 12.84
CA ALA A 141 15.17 -6.83 11.52
C ALA A 141 15.91 -6.04 10.43
N VAL A 142 16.17 -6.69 9.31
CA VAL A 142 16.85 -6.06 8.17
C VAL A 142 15.89 -5.11 7.47
N ALA A 143 16.37 -3.90 7.15
CA ALA A 143 15.58 -2.88 6.46
C ALA A 143 14.90 -3.42 5.20
N LEU A 144 13.64 -3.03 4.98
CA LEU A 144 12.87 -3.44 3.81
C LEU A 144 13.42 -2.74 2.56
N PRO A 145 13.67 -3.49 1.48
CA PRO A 145 14.02 -2.90 0.20
C PRO A 145 12.80 -2.23 -0.46
N VAL A 146 13.06 -1.31 -1.39
CA VAL A 146 12.04 -0.76 -2.32
C VAL A 146 10.97 0.14 -1.68
N VAL A 147 10.92 0.30 -0.37
CA VAL A 147 10.00 1.25 0.29
C VAL A 147 10.60 2.65 0.29
N GLY A 148 9.76 3.67 0.05
CA GLY A 148 10.20 5.07 0.07
C GLY A 148 10.65 5.54 1.46
N GLN A 149 10.10 4.92 2.51
CA GLN A 149 10.48 5.10 3.91
C GLN A 149 10.25 3.80 4.67
N GLN A 150 11.14 3.47 5.62
CA GLN A 150 10.95 2.30 6.48
C GLN A 150 9.64 2.43 7.26
N PRO A 151 8.83 1.37 7.35
CA PRO A 151 7.58 1.41 8.09
C PRO A 151 7.85 1.64 9.58
N ARG A 152 6.84 2.09 10.29
CA ARG A 152 6.96 2.51 11.69
C ARG A 152 5.79 1.97 12.49
N TYR A 153 5.99 1.80 13.81
CA TYR A 153 4.93 1.39 14.73
C TYR A 153 4.95 2.17 16.04
N ILE A 154 3.84 2.10 16.75
CA ILE A 154 3.61 2.65 18.09
C ILE A 154 3.05 1.54 18.95
N LEU A 155 3.50 1.47 20.21
CA LEU A 155 2.98 0.54 21.21
C LEU A 155 2.14 1.28 22.24
N GLU A 156 0.92 0.80 22.45
CA GLU A 156 0.01 1.32 23.48
C GLU A 156 -0.38 0.22 24.45
N TYR A 157 -0.38 0.56 25.72
CA TYR A 157 -0.74 -0.32 26.82
C TYR A 157 -2.21 -0.15 27.23
N PHE A 158 -2.92 -1.25 27.36
CA PHE A 158 -4.30 -1.32 27.84
C PHE A 158 -4.39 -2.33 28.99
N PRO A 159 -4.56 -1.89 30.24
CA PRO A 159 -4.88 -2.81 31.33
C PRO A 159 -6.33 -3.29 31.21
N LEU A 160 -6.54 -4.60 31.35
CA LEU A 160 -7.86 -5.24 31.31
C LEU A 160 -7.98 -6.23 32.47
N GLY A 161 -8.41 -5.75 33.64
CA GLY A 161 -8.39 -6.53 34.89
C GLY A 161 -6.98 -7.02 35.20
N ASP A 162 -6.80 -8.32 35.42
CA ASP A 162 -5.49 -8.95 35.66
C ASP A 162 -4.67 -9.20 34.37
N SER A 163 -5.25 -8.86 33.23
CA SER A 163 -4.58 -9.03 31.93
C SER A 163 -4.10 -7.69 31.38
N VAL A 164 -3.07 -7.77 30.56
CA VAL A 164 -2.53 -6.63 29.81
C VAL A 164 -2.66 -6.92 28.32
N ILE A 165 -3.18 -5.95 27.60
CA ILE A 165 -3.24 -5.97 26.14
C ILE A 165 -2.35 -4.86 25.62
N TYR A 166 -1.51 -5.18 24.64
CA TYR A 166 -0.76 -4.20 23.88
C TYR A 166 -1.44 -4.00 22.53
N ARG A 167 -1.76 -2.77 22.19
CA ARG A 167 -2.15 -2.39 20.84
C ARG A 167 -0.92 -1.93 20.09
N ILE A 168 -0.72 -2.51 18.93
CA ILE A 168 0.34 -2.16 18.00
C ILE A 168 -0.33 -1.47 16.83
N THR A 169 0.02 -0.22 16.59
CA THR A 169 -0.41 0.50 15.39
C THR A 169 0.80 0.69 14.50
N ALA A 170 0.73 0.23 13.26
CA ALA A 170 1.81 0.34 12.30
C ALA A 170 1.39 1.12 11.06
N VAL A 171 2.34 1.87 10.51
CA VAL A 171 2.19 2.55 9.22
C VAL A 171 3.27 2.05 8.28
N GLY A 172 2.84 1.53 7.14
CA GLY A 172 3.71 1.17 6.02
C GLY A 172 3.65 2.21 4.92
N PHE A 173 4.76 2.37 4.22
CA PHE A 173 4.92 3.30 3.11
C PHE A 173 5.15 2.51 1.82
N GLY A 174 4.56 2.97 0.71
CA GLY A 174 4.85 2.46 -0.62
C GLY A 174 6.24 2.88 -1.10
N ALA A 175 6.54 2.65 -2.37
CA ALA A 175 7.71 3.23 -3.01
C ALA A 175 7.61 4.77 -3.01
N ASN A 176 6.39 5.29 -3.12
CA ASN A 176 6.08 6.69 -2.85
C ASN A 176 5.67 6.87 -1.39
N THR A 177 6.36 7.76 -0.66
CA THR A 177 6.09 8.04 0.76
C THR A 177 4.71 8.64 1.03
N SER A 178 4.04 9.18 0.01
CA SER A 178 2.66 9.65 0.11
C SER A 178 1.63 8.51 0.16
N THR A 179 2.00 7.32 -0.33
CA THR A 179 1.16 6.12 -0.24
C THR A 179 1.41 5.46 1.11
N GLN A 180 0.39 5.51 1.95
CA GLN A 180 0.48 5.02 3.32
C GLN A 180 -0.68 4.07 3.62
N VAL A 181 -0.39 3.01 4.37
CA VAL A 181 -1.38 2.08 4.91
C VAL A 181 -1.14 1.94 6.40
N MET A 182 -2.20 2.09 7.18
CA MET A 182 -2.18 1.92 8.63
C MET A 182 -2.90 0.61 9.00
N LEU A 183 -2.25 -0.19 9.83
CA LEU A 183 -2.80 -1.44 10.37
C LEU A 183 -2.68 -1.44 11.89
N GLN A 184 -3.56 -2.19 12.54
CA GLN A 184 -3.54 -2.37 13.98
C GLN A 184 -3.67 -3.85 14.33
N SER A 185 -2.94 -4.27 15.37
CA SER A 185 -3.13 -5.56 16.03
C SER A 185 -3.16 -5.38 17.54
N SER A 186 -3.66 -6.41 18.24
CA SER A 186 -3.68 -6.45 19.69
C SER A 186 -3.09 -7.77 20.17
N VAL A 187 -2.11 -7.66 21.06
CA VAL A 187 -1.40 -8.81 21.62
C VAL A 187 -1.63 -8.84 23.13
N LYS A 188 -2.06 -9.98 23.66
CA LYS A 188 -2.12 -10.19 25.10
C LYS A 188 -0.71 -10.42 25.65
N ALA A 189 -0.37 -9.74 26.74
CA ALA A 189 0.89 -9.99 27.42
C ALA A 189 1.00 -11.48 27.81
N PRO A 190 2.18 -12.08 27.72
CA PRO A 190 2.37 -13.43 28.21
C PRO A 190 2.01 -13.51 29.69
N PRO A 191 1.45 -14.66 30.17
CA PRO A 191 1.28 -14.88 31.60
C PRO A 191 2.66 -14.84 32.28
N VAL A 192 2.67 -14.39 33.52
CA VAL A 192 3.88 -14.40 34.38
C VAL A 192 4.17 -15.82 34.83
#